data_a8cbd1c299d21c8f5b0e21c463edfdf0
#
_entry.id   a8cbd1c299d21c8f5b0e21c463edfdf0
#
_cell.length_a   1.000
_cell.length_b   1.000
_cell.length_c   1.000
_cell.angle_alpha   90.00
_cell.angle_beta   90.00
_cell.angle_gamma   90.00
#
_symmetry.space_group_name_H-M   'P 1'
#
loop_
_entity.id
_entity.type
_entity.pdbx_description
1 polymer ?
#
loop_
_entity_poly.entity_id
_entity_poly.type
_entity_poly.pdbx_seq_one_letter_code
_entity_poly.pdbx_strand_id
1 'polypeptide(L)'
;MKVTVRVFGDISAVIGRRHELDLPEGATITTIASRVGEKTGQRQGYLGDFRVSSKDLSILVNGKSIEMINGISTSLNDGDEVVIMQPTAGG
;
A
#
# COMPACT_ATOMS: atom_id res chain seq x y z
N MET A 1 11.47 -2.32 -11.63
CA MET A 1 11.91 -2.60 -10.24
C MET A 1 10.88 -3.47 -9.54
N LYS A 2 11.35 -4.30 -8.64
CA LYS A 2 10.47 -5.19 -7.89
C LYS A 2 10.22 -4.65 -6.50
N VAL A 3 8.94 -4.66 -6.10
CA VAL A 3 8.50 -4.23 -4.79
C VAL A 3 7.56 -5.29 -4.24
N THR A 4 7.75 -5.65 -2.97
CA THR A 4 6.87 -6.60 -2.27
C THR A 4 5.90 -5.80 -1.41
N VAL A 5 4.61 -6.12 -1.52
CA VAL A 5 3.57 -5.51 -0.70
C VAL A 5 3.00 -6.59 0.23
N ARG A 6 2.98 -6.31 1.52
CA ARG A 6 2.37 -7.20 2.52
C ARG A 6 1.23 -6.46 3.18
N VAL A 7 0.12 -7.16 3.39
CA VAL A 7 -1.10 -6.56 3.91
C VAL A 7 -1.51 -7.27 5.19
N PHE A 8 -1.80 -6.51 6.23
CA PHE A 8 -2.24 -7.02 7.52
C PHE A 8 -3.57 -6.40 7.94
N GLY A 9 -4.31 -7.11 8.76
CA GLY A 9 -5.62 -6.70 9.24
C GLY A 9 -6.73 -7.20 8.34
N ASP A 10 -7.96 -6.80 8.63
CA ASP A 10 -9.14 -7.28 7.91
C ASP A 10 -9.11 -6.94 6.42
N ILE A 11 -8.44 -5.85 6.07
CA ILE A 11 -8.29 -5.45 4.67
C ILE A 11 -7.58 -6.52 3.83
N SER A 12 -6.77 -7.36 4.45
CA SER A 12 -6.08 -8.43 3.73
C SER A 12 -7.05 -9.44 3.11
N ALA A 13 -8.23 -9.58 3.67
CA ALA A 13 -9.26 -10.45 3.10
C ALA A 13 -9.87 -9.85 1.83
N VAL A 14 -9.75 -8.54 1.65
CA VAL A 14 -10.30 -7.80 0.51
C VAL A 14 -9.28 -7.67 -0.61
N ILE A 15 -8.05 -7.29 -0.27
CA ILE A 15 -7.03 -6.98 -1.28
C ILE A 15 -5.89 -8.00 -1.34
N GLY A 16 -5.97 -9.07 -0.54
CA GLY A 16 -4.94 -10.10 -0.49
C GLY A 16 -3.84 -9.79 0.51
N ARG A 17 -3.10 -10.82 0.89
CA ARG A 17 -2.08 -10.73 1.94
C ARG A 17 -0.72 -10.30 1.43
N ARG A 18 -0.44 -10.55 0.16
CA ARG A 18 0.86 -10.31 -0.42
C ARG A 18 0.75 -10.06 -1.92
N HIS A 19 1.52 -9.10 -2.39
CA HIS A 19 1.67 -8.83 -3.82
C HIS A 19 3.14 -8.62 -4.13
N GLU A 20 3.57 -9.20 -5.24
CA GLU A 20 4.88 -8.90 -5.80
C GLU A 20 4.63 -8.11 -7.08
N LEU A 21 5.12 -6.88 -7.10
CA LEU A 21 4.84 -5.95 -8.18
C LEU A 21 6.11 -5.61 -8.94
N ASP A 22 5.98 -5.59 -10.27
CA ASP A 22 7.03 -5.10 -11.13
C ASP A 22 6.61 -3.71 -11.57
N LEU A 23 7.33 -2.70 -11.12
CA LEU A 23 6.96 -1.30 -11.27
C LEU A 23 7.98 -0.53 -12.08
N PRO A 24 7.54 0.49 -12.82
CA PRO A 24 8.47 1.36 -13.54
C PRO A 24 9.28 2.22 -12.57
N GLU A 25 10.42 2.70 -13.03
CA GLU A 25 11.20 3.70 -12.32
C GLU A 25 10.32 4.93 -12.01
N GLY A 26 10.52 5.50 -10.83
CA GLY A 26 9.72 6.64 -10.40
C GLY A 26 8.37 6.30 -9.79
N ALA A 27 8.06 5.01 -9.64
CA ALA A 27 6.83 4.59 -8.98
C ALA A 27 6.77 5.08 -7.53
N THR A 28 5.55 5.34 -7.08
CA THR A 28 5.28 5.85 -5.73
C THR A 28 4.27 4.95 -5.04
N ILE A 29 3.89 5.30 -3.81
CA ILE A 29 2.82 4.60 -3.09
C ILE A 29 1.51 4.66 -3.88
N THR A 30 1.23 5.79 -4.53
CA THR A 30 0.04 5.92 -5.40
C THR A 30 0.06 4.84 -6.49
N THR A 31 1.23 4.57 -7.08
CA THR A 31 1.37 3.53 -8.10
C THR A 31 1.03 2.16 -7.53
N ILE A 32 1.53 1.83 -6.35
CA ILE A 32 1.22 0.56 -5.67
C ILE A 32 -0.28 0.42 -5.45
N ALA A 33 -0.90 1.45 -4.89
CA ALA A 33 -2.32 1.42 -4.60
C ALA A 33 -3.15 1.19 -5.86
N SER A 34 -2.77 1.85 -6.94
CA SER A 34 -3.44 1.67 -8.24
C SER A 34 -3.30 0.25 -8.75
N ARG A 35 -2.09 -0.32 -8.70
CA ARG A 35 -1.84 -1.69 -9.19
C ARG A 35 -2.56 -2.74 -8.34
N VAL A 36 -2.48 -2.63 -7.03
CA VAL A 36 -3.18 -3.54 -6.12
C VAL A 36 -4.69 -3.38 -6.29
N GLY A 37 -5.16 -2.15 -6.41
CA GLY A 37 -6.58 -1.88 -6.63
C GLY A 37 -7.10 -2.52 -7.92
N GLU A 38 -6.37 -2.39 -9.03
CA GLU A 38 -6.76 -3.01 -10.30
C GLU A 38 -6.79 -4.53 -10.20
N LYS A 39 -5.79 -5.14 -9.56
CA LYS A 39 -5.71 -6.60 -9.42
C LYS A 39 -6.85 -7.15 -8.58
N THR A 40 -7.39 -6.38 -7.67
CA THR A 40 -8.41 -6.84 -6.73
C THR A 40 -9.78 -6.21 -6.96
N GLY A 41 -9.93 -5.44 -8.04
CA GLY A 41 -11.23 -4.89 -8.43
C GLY A 41 -11.72 -3.74 -7.55
N GLN A 42 -10.83 -2.98 -6.94
CA GLN A 42 -11.21 -1.87 -6.08
C GLN A 42 -11.52 -0.61 -6.88
N ARG A 43 -12.27 0.31 -6.28
CA ARG A 43 -12.48 1.63 -6.86
C ARG A 43 -11.16 2.39 -6.93
N GLN A 44 -11.02 3.24 -7.92
CA GLN A 44 -9.84 4.07 -8.06
C GLN A 44 -9.66 4.95 -6.83
N GLY A 45 -8.45 4.91 -6.26
CA GLY A 45 -8.12 5.67 -5.06
C GLY A 45 -8.54 5.01 -3.75
N TYR A 46 -9.09 3.79 -3.82
CA TYR A 46 -9.52 3.05 -2.64
C TYR A 46 -8.86 1.68 -2.57
N LEU A 47 -8.65 1.20 -1.36
CA LEU A 47 -8.34 -0.19 -1.06
C LEU A 47 -9.40 -0.66 -0.06
N GLY A 48 -10.32 -1.50 -0.53
CA GLY A 48 -11.52 -1.81 0.22
C GLY A 48 -12.36 -0.54 0.43
N ASP A 49 -12.76 -0.29 1.65
CA ASP A 49 -13.54 0.90 2.01
C ASP A 49 -12.67 2.10 2.38
N PHE A 50 -11.34 1.96 2.30
CA PHE A 50 -10.42 3.00 2.75
C PHE A 50 -9.84 3.77 1.58
N ARG A 51 -9.82 5.09 1.69
CA ARG A 51 -9.06 5.90 0.76
C ARG A 51 -7.58 5.65 0.99
N VAL A 52 -6.81 5.55 -0.08
CA VAL A 52 -5.36 5.30 0.01
C VAL A 52 -4.65 6.38 0.82
N SER A 53 -5.12 7.61 0.76
CA SER A 53 -4.56 8.73 1.52
C SER A 53 -5.14 8.86 2.93
N SER A 54 -6.03 7.96 3.33
CA SER A 54 -6.69 8.03 4.63
C SER A 54 -5.75 7.64 5.76
N LYS A 55 -5.93 8.29 6.91
CA LYS A 55 -5.24 7.92 8.14
C LYS A 55 -5.72 6.58 8.70
N ASP A 56 -6.82 6.04 8.17
CA ASP A 56 -7.33 4.73 8.57
C ASP A 56 -6.50 3.59 8.01
N LEU A 57 -5.60 3.87 7.07
CA LEU A 57 -4.61 2.93 6.60
C LEU A 57 -3.22 3.39 7.01
N SER A 58 -2.46 2.48 7.60
CA SER A 58 -1.04 2.70 7.85
C SER A 58 -0.25 2.07 6.74
N ILE A 59 0.64 2.83 6.13
CA ILE A 59 1.51 2.34 5.06
C ILE A 59 2.96 2.60 5.47
N LEU A 60 3.76 1.56 5.39
CA LEU A 60 5.17 1.62 5.77
C LEU A 60 6.04 1.20 4.58
N VAL A 61 7.14 1.89 4.40
CA VAL A 61 8.16 1.50 3.42
C VAL A 61 9.42 1.12 4.20
N ASN A 62 9.82 -0.13 4.11
CA ASN A 62 10.96 -0.68 4.84
C ASN A 62 10.90 -0.35 6.34
N GLY A 63 9.69 -0.46 6.90
CA GLY A 63 9.45 -0.23 8.33
C GLY A 63 9.20 1.22 8.72
N LYS A 64 9.25 2.16 7.78
CA LYS A 64 9.06 3.58 8.06
C LYS A 64 7.72 4.06 7.53
N SER A 65 6.94 4.73 8.39
CA SER A 65 5.64 5.27 7.98
C SER A 65 5.81 6.32 6.88
N ILE A 66 4.96 6.22 5.86
CA ILE A 66 4.99 7.19 4.76
C ILE A 66 4.62 8.61 5.23
N GLU A 67 3.88 8.73 6.33
CA GLU A 67 3.58 10.05 6.91
C GLU A 67 4.84 10.78 7.35
N MET A 68 5.90 10.05 7.64
CA MET A 68 7.19 10.61 8.03
C MET A 68 8.11 10.84 6.83
N ILE A 69 7.66 10.53 5.64
CA ILE A 69 8.43 10.72 4.40
C ILE A 69 7.65 11.68 3.52
N ASN A 70 7.09 11.22 2.43
CA ASN A 70 6.35 12.04 1.46
C ASN A 70 4.90 11.57 1.26
N GLY A 71 4.33 10.84 2.23
CA GLY A 71 2.97 10.33 2.11
C GLY A 71 2.82 9.44 0.87
N ILE A 72 1.70 9.56 0.17
CA ILE A 72 1.44 8.75 -1.02
C ILE A 72 2.36 9.09 -2.20
N SER A 73 3.10 10.17 -2.10
CA SER A 73 4.10 10.56 -3.11
C SER A 73 5.50 10.00 -2.81
N THR A 74 5.62 9.18 -1.78
CA THR A 74 6.90 8.55 -1.44
C THR A 74 7.40 7.71 -2.60
N SER A 75 8.62 7.98 -3.05
CA SER A 75 9.26 7.26 -4.14
C SER A 75 9.76 5.91 -3.67
N LEU A 76 9.70 4.93 -4.56
CA LEU A 76 10.10 3.56 -4.27
C LEU A 76 11.39 3.21 -5.01
N ASN A 77 12.12 2.26 -4.43
CA ASN A 77 13.35 1.73 -5.01
C ASN A 77 13.21 0.22 -5.19
N ASP A 78 14.02 -0.33 -6.08
CA ASP A 78 14.06 -1.77 -6.30
C ASP A 78 14.34 -2.51 -4.98
N GLY A 79 13.56 -3.53 -4.70
CA GLY A 79 13.72 -4.34 -3.49
C GLY A 79 12.98 -3.81 -2.27
N ASP A 80 12.28 -2.68 -2.37
CA ASP A 80 11.53 -2.14 -1.24
C ASP A 80 10.43 -3.10 -0.80
N GLU A 81 10.18 -3.09 0.51
CA GLU A 81 9.03 -3.77 1.10
C GLU A 81 8.03 -2.73 1.60
N VAL A 82 6.80 -2.86 1.14
CA VAL A 82 5.71 -1.98 1.55
C VAL A 82 4.74 -2.79 2.38
N VAL A 83 4.37 -2.27 3.54
CA VAL A 83 3.38 -2.89 4.42
C VAL A 83 2.15 -1.99 4.47
N ILE A 84 1.00 -2.58 4.22
CA ILE A 84 -0.29 -1.91 4.35
C ILE A 84 -1.00 -2.55 5.54
N MET A 85 -1.39 -1.73 6.50
CA MET A 85 -2.04 -2.20 7.72
C MET A 85 -3.29 -1.40 7.98
N GLN A 86 -4.34 -2.12 8.33
CA GLN A 86 -5.53 -1.50 8.89
C GLN A 86 -5.38 -1.52 10.40
N PRO A 87 -5.35 -0.36 11.08
CA PRO A 87 -5.28 -0.35 12.52
C PRO A 87 -6.48 -1.05 13.13
N THR A 88 -6.24 -1.84 14.16
CA THR A 88 -7.31 -2.54 14.86
C THR A 88 -8.12 -1.53 15.66
N ALA A 89 -9.42 -1.43 15.36
CA ALA A 89 -10.30 -0.54 16.08
C ALA A 89 -10.42 -0.97 17.54
N GLY A 90 -10.47 -0.02 18.44
CA GLY A 90 -10.67 -0.27 19.84
C GLY A 90 -9.50 -0.98 20.50
N GLY A 91 -8.38 -0.86 19.87
CA GLY A 91 -7.14 -1.46 20.36
C GLY A 91 -6.88 -1.14 21.80
#